data_4077e24d533bce89e2a5ff567a31c33f
#
_entry.id   4077e24d533bce89e2a5ff567a31c33f
#
_cell.length_a   1.000
_cell.length_b   1.000
_cell.length_c   1.000
_cell.angle_alpha   90.00
_cell.angle_beta   90.00
_cell.angle_gamma   90.00
#
_symmetry.space_group_name_H-M   'P 1'
#
loop_
_entity.id
_entity.type
_entity.pdbx_description
1 polymer ?
#
loop_
_entity_poly.entity_id
_entity_poly.type
_entity_poly.pdbx_seq_one_letter_code
_entity_poly.pdbx_strand_id
1 'polypeptide(L)'
;MVSENDFEELSKMIQETCRISFENSYPNKWIEYTISRQTIERLKDKANKLHFYVAKEGCEIVGCGAIGDYYGKKDESCLFSFFVKPNMQGKGVGKEIMNKLEKDNYFVRAKKVYVPSSIPAVPFYKKMGYDFKDGKMIFEDGSFLLEKIK
;
A
#
# COMPACT_ATOMS: atom_id res chain seq x y z
N MET A 1 -7.19 6.50 -11.31
CA MET A 1 -6.84 5.07 -11.20
C MET A 1 -5.71 4.71 -12.15
N VAL A 2 -5.03 3.61 -11.88
CA VAL A 2 -3.97 3.09 -12.74
C VAL A 2 -4.51 2.82 -14.15
N SER A 3 -3.71 3.12 -15.16
CA SER A 3 -4.05 2.84 -16.56
C SER A 3 -3.06 1.84 -17.16
N GLU A 4 -3.42 1.27 -18.32
CA GLU A 4 -2.61 0.26 -19.00
C GLU A 4 -1.17 0.70 -19.24
N ASN A 5 -0.96 1.98 -19.52
CA ASN A 5 0.38 2.52 -19.79
C ASN A 5 1.23 2.79 -18.54
N ASP A 6 0.67 2.62 -17.36
CA ASP A 6 1.36 2.95 -16.10
C ASP A 6 2.20 1.80 -15.53
N PHE A 7 1.91 0.56 -15.91
CA PHE A 7 2.43 -0.62 -15.21
C PHE A 7 3.94 -0.77 -15.26
N GLU A 8 4.58 -0.42 -16.36
CA GLU A 8 6.04 -0.53 -16.46
C GLU A 8 6.73 0.42 -15.47
N GLU A 9 6.33 1.67 -15.48
CA GLU A 9 6.88 2.68 -14.55
C GLU A 9 6.51 2.36 -13.10
N LEU A 10 5.27 1.93 -12.88
CA LEU A 10 4.78 1.54 -11.55
C LEU A 10 5.61 0.41 -10.96
N SER A 11 5.88 -0.64 -11.75
CA SER A 11 6.72 -1.76 -11.32
C SER A 11 8.12 -1.29 -10.90
N LYS A 12 8.75 -0.46 -11.71
CA LYS A 12 10.08 0.09 -11.40
C LYS A 12 10.05 0.92 -10.12
N MET A 13 9.06 1.78 -9.97
CA MET A 13 8.93 2.64 -8.79
C MET A 13 8.78 1.82 -7.52
N ILE A 14 7.91 0.80 -7.53
CA ILE A 14 7.70 -0.05 -6.36
C ILE A 14 8.99 -0.82 -6.01
N GLN A 15 9.66 -1.40 -7.01
CA GLN A 15 10.89 -2.15 -6.78
C GLN A 15 11.99 -1.30 -6.17
N GLU A 16 12.21 -0.09 -6.69
CA GLU A 16 13.19 0.84 -6.14
C GLU A 16 12.82 1.27 -4.72
N THR A 17 11.53 1.52 -4.48
CA THR A 17 11.04 1.89 -3.16
C THR A 17 11.29 0.78 -2.15
N CYS A 18 11.05 -0.47 -2.52
CA CYS A 18 11.32 -1.61 -1.65
C CYS A 18 12.81 -1.70 -1.30
N ARG A 19 13.69 -1.55 -2.27
CA ARG A 19 15.15 -1.61 -2.02
C ARG A 19 15.59 -0.55 -1.01
N ILE A 20 15.13 0.67 -1.19
CA ILE A 20 15.57 1.80 -0.36
C ILE A 20 14.86 1.80 1.00
N SER A 21 13.54 1.67 1.00
CA SER A 21 12.75 1.82 2.23
C SER A 21 12.87 0.66 3.18
N PHE A 22 13.20 -0.53 2.68
CA PHE A 22 13.28 -1.74 3.50
C PHE A 22 14.69 -2.14 3.90
N GLU A 23 15.70 -1.43 3.40
CA GLU A 23 17.11 -1.76 3.57
C GLU A 23 17.51 -2.01 5.03
N ASN A 24 17.04 -1.16 5.93
CA ASN A 24 17.41 -1.22 7.36
C ASN A 24 16.41 -2.01 8.21
N SER A 25 15.33 -2.50 7.64
CA SER A 25 14.24 -3.14 8.39
C SER A 25 14.09 -4.62 8.13
N TYR A 26 14.60 -5.12 7.00
CA TYR A 26 14.41 -6.50 6.56
C TYR A 26 15.70 -7.12 6.04
N PRO A 27 15.84 -8.47 6.13
CA PRO A 27 16.96 -9.16 5.49
C PRO A 27 16.91 -8.97 3.96
N ASN A 28 18.09 -8.94 3.34
CA ASN A 28 18.21 -8.77 1.88
C ASN A 28 17.40 -9.81 1.09
N LYS A 29 17.41 -11.04 1.56
CA LYS A 29 16.66 -12.14 0.95
C LYS A 29 15.16 -11.88 0.92
N TRP A 30 14.62 -11.32 1.98
CA TRP A 30 13.20 -10.96 2.06
C TRP A 30 12.89 -9.80 1.09
N ILE A 31 13.77 -8.81 1.02
CA ILE A 31 13.60 -7.66 0.12
C ILE A 31 13.58 -8.15 -1.34
N GLU A 32 14.52 -8.99 -1.74
CA GLU A 32 14.58 -9.51 -3.10
C GLU A 32 13.36 -10.37 -3.43
N TYR A 33 12.86 -11.15 -2.49
CA TYR A 33 11.63 -11.91 -2.67
C TYR A 33 10.44 -10.97 -2.91
N THR A 34 10.32 -9.94 -2.08
CA THR A 34 9.23 -8.95 -2.20
C THR A 34 9.29 -8.24 -3.55
N ILE A 35 10.48 -7.85 -3.98
CA ILE A 35 10.70 -7.21 -5.28
C ILE A 35 10.29 -8.14 -6.42
N SER A 36 10.58 -9.42 -6.32
CA SER A 36 10.22 -10.40 -7.35
C SER A 36 8.71 -10.54 -7.54
N ARG A 37 7.93 -10.10 -6.58
CA ARG A 37 6.47 -10.13 -6.64
C ARG A 37 5.86 -8.86 -7.24
N GLN A 38 6.69 -7.88 -7.61
CA GLN A 38 6.23 -6.59 -8.15
C GLN A 38 6.42 -6.52 -9.67
N THR A 39 6.14 -7.61 -10.36
CA THR A 39 6.20 -7.67 -11.82
C THR A 39 4.98 -7.00 -12.44
N ILE A 40 5.12 -6.60 -13.69
CA ILE A 40 4.03 -6.00 -14.45
C ILE A 40 2.79 -6.90 -14.44
N GLU A 41 2.98 -8.20 -14.68
CA GLU A 41 1.88 -9.17 -14.70
C GLU A 41 1.13 -9.24 -13.37
N ARG A 42 1.88 -9.29 -12.27
CA ARG A 42 1.27 -9.35 -10.93
C ARG A 42 0.53 -8.07 -10.57
N LEU A 43 1.07 -6.91 -10.99
CA LEU A 43 0.42 -5.62 -10.78
C LEU A 43 -0.87 -5.51 -11.59
N LYS A 44 -0.86 -5.98 -12.83
CA LYS A 44 -2.08 -6.03 -13.66
C LYS A 44 -3.15 -6.92 -13.04
N ASP A 45 -2.75 -8.08 -12.51
CA ASP A 45 -3.66 -8.98 -11.83
C ASP A 45 -4.29 -8.32 -10.59
N LYS A 46 -3.49 -7.61 -9.79
CA LYS A 46 -4.00 -6.85 -8.65
C LYS A 46 -4.98 -5.76 -9.11
N ALA A 47 -4.66 -5.03 -10.16
CA ALA A 47 -5.50 -3.97 -10.67
C ALA A 47 -6.85 -4.48 -11.19
N ASN A 48 -6.91 -5.74 -11.62
CA ASN A 48 -8.17 -6.38 -12.04
C ASN A 48 -9.06 -6.76 -10.84
N LYS A 49 -8.48 -6.95 -9.67
CA LYS A 49 -9.18 -7.40 -8.47
C LYS A 49 -9.43 -6.29 -7.46
N LEU A 50 -8.66 -5.22 -7.53
CA LEU A 50 -8.68 -4.13 -6.56
C LEU A 50 -8.86 -2.80 -7.30
N HIS A 51 -9.27 -1.77 -6.56
CA HIS A 51 -9.20 -0.41 -7.05
C HIS A 51 -7.79 0.11 -6.80
N PHE A 52 -7.02 0.24 -7.86
CA PHE A 52 -5.60 0.57 -7.78
C PHE A 52 -5.36 2.00 -8.26
N TYR A 53 -4.84 2.85 -7.37
CA TYR A 53 -4.60 4.27 -7.63
C TYR A 53 -3.12 4.57 -7.72
N VAL A 54 -2.76 5.51 -8.59
CA VAL A 54 -1.39 6.04 -8.68
C VAL A 54 -1.40 7.55 -8.44
N ALA A 55 -0.34 8.04 -7.81
CA ALA A 55 -0.09 9.46 -7.64
C ALA A 55 0.99 9.87 -8.61
N LYS A 56 0.76 10.96 -9.33
CA LYS A 56 1.72 11.48 -10.32
C LYS A 56 2.10 12.91 -10.00
N GLU A 57 3.38 13.22 -10.21
CA GLU A 57 3.87 14.59 -10.25
C GLU A 57 4.30 14.86 -11.69
N GLY A 58 3.52 15.69 -12.39
CA GLY A 58 3.64 15.80 -13.84
C GLY A 58 3.27 14.47 -14.48
N CYS A 59 4.21 13.86 -15.21
CA CYS A 59 4.01 12.54 -15.82
C CYS A 59 4.64 11.40 -15.03
N GLU A 60 5.34 11.70 -13.93
CA GLU A 60 6.07 10.72 -13.15
C GLU A 60 5.19 10.11 -12.06
N ILE A 61 5.19 8.77 -11.94
CA ILE A 61 4.51 8.08 -10.84
C ILE A 61 5.37 8.19 -9.60
N VAL A 62 4.83 8.80 -8.54
CA VAL A 62 5.54 9.05 -7.29
C VAL A 62 4.98 8.25 -6.12
N GLY A 63 3.87 7.57 -6.31
CA GLY A 63 3.28 6.73 -5.28
C GLY A 63 2.09 5.95 -5.80
N CYS A 64 1.61 5.02 -4.99
CA CYS A 64 0.44 4.21 -5.32
C CYS A 64 -0.21 3.66 -4.05
N GLY A 65 -1.45 3.19 -4.21
CA GLY A 65 -2.17 2.47 -3.18
C GLY A 65 -3.40 1.80 -3.77
N ALA A 66 -3.80 0.70 -3.19
CA ALA A 66 -4.96 -0.05 -3.66
C ALA A 66 -5.87 -0.42 -2.51
N ILE A 67 -7.14 -0.67 -2.81
CA ILE A 67 -8.12 -1.08 -1.82
C ILE A 67 -9.05 -2.14 -2.42
N GLY A 68 -9.46 -3.09 -1.61
CA GLY A 68 -10.40 -4.12 -2.00
C GLY A 68 -11.04 -4.79 -0.79
N ASP A 69 -11.75 -5.87 -1.03
CA ASP A 69 -12.37 -6.66 0.03
C ASP A 69 -11.32 -7.30 0.95
N TYR A 70 -11.67 -7.44 2.22
CA TYR A 70 -10.91 -8.25 3.14
C TYR A 70 -11.57 -9.63 3.24
N TYR A 71 -10.97 -10.61 2.54
CA TYR A 71 -11.50 -11.99 2.46
C TYR A 71 -12.96 -12.07 2.03
N GLY A 72 -13.37 -11.23 1.06
CA GLY A 72 -14.72 -11.25 0.49
C GLY A 72 -15.81 -10.69 1.38
N LYS A 73 -15.49 -10.11 2.53
CA LYS A 73 -16.48 -9.53 3.43
C LYS A 73 -16.91 -8.15 2.93
N LYS A 74 -18.22 -7.89 2.93
CA LYS A 74 -18.76 -6.62 2.42
C LYS A 74 -18.52 -5.43 3.35
N ASP A 75 -18.43 -5.68 4.65
CA ASP A 75 -18.27 -4.65 5.66
C ASP A 75 -16.83 -4.49 6.15
N GLU A 76 -15.88 -5.22 5.56
CA GLU A 76 -14.46 -5.11 5.86
C GLU A 76 -13.67 -4.97 4.56
N SER A 77 -12.73 -4.05 4.56
CA SER A 77 -11.86 -3.80 3.41
C SER A 77 -10.41 -3.80 3.83
N CYS A 78 -9.52 -3.87 2.85
CA CYS A 78 -8.09 -3.90 3.10
C CYS A 78 -7.35 -3.03 2.11
N LEU A 79 -6.34 -2.31 2.59
CA LEU A 79 -5.43 -1.56 1.75
C LEU A 79 -4.26 -2.46 1.33
N PHE A 80 -3.80 -2.27 0.10
CA PHE A 80 -2.71 -3.07 -0.49
C PHE A 80 -1.76 -2.17 -1.27
N SER A 81 -0.53 -2.63 -1.44
CA SER A 81 0.45 -2.01 -2.36
C SER A 81 0.59 -0.50 -2.19
N PHE A 82 0.67 -0.05 -0.94
CA PHE A 82 0.80 1.37 -0.61
C PHE A 82 2.29 1.72 -0.57
N PHE A 83 2.74 2.48 -1.55
CA PHE A 83 4.15 2.88 -1.68
C PHE A 83 4.26 4.35 -2.06
N VAL A 84 5.24 5.03 -1.48
CA VAL A 84 5.62 6.39 -1.86
C VAL A 84 7.10 6.39 -2.21
N LYS A 85 7.43 6.93 -3.36
CA LYS A 85 8.82 7.02 -3.83
C LYS A 85 9.69 7.68 -2.76
N PRO A 86 10.89 7.12 -2.45
CA PRO A 86 11.68 7.60 -1.31
C PRO A 86 11.97 9.09 -1.29
N ASN A 87 12.31 9.68 -2.45
CA ASN A 87 12.60 11.11 -2.53
C ASN A 87 11.34 11.99 -2.45
N MET A 88 10.16 11.40 -2.42
CA MET A 88 8.88 12.10 -2.30
C MET A 88 8.23 11.87 -0.95
N GLN A 89 8.84 11.10 -0.07
CA GLN A 89 8.35 10.90 1.29
C GLN A 89 8.50 12.20 2.10
N GLY A 90 7.57 12.42 3.02
CA GLY A 90 7.55 13.63 3.82
C GLY A 90 7.00 14.86 3.10
N LYS A 91 6.48 14.72 1.88
CA LYS A 91 5.94 15.82 1.07
C LYS A 91 4.42 15.77 0.89
N GLY A 92 3.75 14.91 1.65
CA GLY A 92 2.29 14.82 1.62
C GLY A 92 1.71 13.87 0.57
N VAL A 93 2.54 13.17 -0.20
CA VAL A 93 2.07 12.23 -1.24
C VAL A 93 1.28 11.07 -0.61
N GLY A 94 1.81 10.49 0.47
CA GLY A 94 1.13 9.39 1.17
C GLY A 94 -0.24 9.82 1.70
N LYS A 95 -0.32 11.02 2.25
CA LYS A 95 -1.60 11.58 2.74
C LYS A 95 -2.60 11.78 1.61
N GLU A 96 -2.16 12.24 0.45
CA GLU A 96 -3.04 12.41 -0.71
C GLU A 96 -3.56 11.07 -1.23
N ILE A 97 -2.70 10.05 -1.28
CA ILE A 97 -3.11 8.70 -1.66
C ILE A 97 -4.14 8.17 -0.66
N MET A 98 -3.88 8.32 0.64
CA MET A 98 -4.80 7.88 1.66
C MET A 98 -6.15 8.59 1.53
N ASN A 99 -6.14 9.90 1.29
CA ASN A 99 -7.38 10.66 1.09
C ASN A 99 -8.19 10.12 -0.09
N LYS A 100 -7.50 9.73 -1.16
CA LYS A 100 -8.16 9.16 -2.34
C LYS A 100 -8.76 7.79 -2.03
N LEU A 101 -8.01 6.94 -1.34
CA LEU A 101 -8.50 5.62 -0.93
C LEU A 101 -9.70 5.73 0.01
N GLU A 102 -9.70 6.70 0.91
CA GLU A 102 -10.79 6.90 1.87
C GLU A 102 -12.08 7.39 1.24
N LYS A 103 -12.04 7.83 -0.01
CA LYS A 103 -13.22 8.19 -0.80
C LYS A 103 -13.71 7.05 -1.68
N ASP A 104 -12.95 5.97 -1.78
CA ASP A 104 -13.34 4.81 -2.57
C ASP A 104 -14.53 4.07 -1.93
N ASN A 105 -15.38 3.47 -2.75
CA ASN A 105 -16.54 2.74 -2.28
C ASN A 105 -16.20 1.59 -1.32
N TYR A 106 -15.08 0.91 -1.53
CA TYR A 106 -14.62 -0.13 -0.61
C TYR A 106 -14.38 0.42 0.78
N PHE A 107 -13.82 1.63 0.86
CA PHE A 107 -13.60 2.28 2.16
C PHE A 107 -14.92 2.75 2.77
N VAL A 108 -15.74 3.44 1.97
CA VAL A 108 -16.97 4.08 2.45
C VAL A 108 -17.96 3.06 3.03
N ARG A 109 -18.09 1.91 2.38
CA ARG A 109 -19.01 0.86 2.82
C ARG A 109 -18.50 0.03 3.99
N ALA A 110 -17.21 0.05 4.26
CA ALA A 110 -16.60 -0.79 5.28
C ALA A 110 -16.80 -0.23 6.68
N LYS A 111 -16.99 -1.12 7.65
CA LYS A 111 -16.98 -0.78 9.08
C LYS A 111 -15.56 -0.82 9.63
N LYS A 112 -14.73 -1.69 9.08
CA LYS A 112 -13.32 -1.83 9.43
C LYS A 112 -12.48 -1.88 8.16
N VAL A 113 -11.35 -1.20 8.19
CA VAL A 113 -10.38 -1.23 7.10
C VAL A 113 -9.04 -1.68 7.68
N TYR A 114 -8.46 -2.71 7.07
CA TYR A 114 -7.19 -3.27 7.49
C TYR A 114 -6.06 -2.83 6.57
N VAL A 115 -4.86 -2.80 7.10
CA VAL A 115 -3.66 -2.63 6.29
C VAL A 115 -2.52 -3.48 6.86
N PRO A 116 -1.94 -4.39 6.05
CA PRO A 116 -0.70 -5.07 6.44
C PRO A 116 0.44 -4.07 6.25
N SER A 117 0.96 -3.55 7.36
CA SER A 117 1.97 -2.49 7.33
C SER A 117 3.38 -3.06 7.39
N SER A 118 4.26 -2.58 6.50
CA SER A 118 5.69 -2.81 6.65
C SER A 118 6.18 -2.16 7.95
N ILE A 119 7.35 -2.62 8.44
CA ILE A 119 7.93 -2.07 9.67
C ILE A 119 8.08 -0.55 9.60
N PRO A 120 8.71 0.03 8.55
CA PRO A 120 8.92 1.48 8.53
C PRO A 120 7.65 2.30 8.30
N ALA A 121 6.56 1.69 7.84
CA ALA A 121 5.33 2.43 7.54
C ALA A 121 4.38 2.56 8.72
N VAL A 122 4.58 1.83 9.81
CA VAL A 122 3.69 1.87 10.99
C VAL A 122 3.41 3.29 11.48
N PRO A 123 4.41 4.17 11.67
CA PRO A 123 4.13 5.54 12.12
C PRO A 123 3.21 6.33 11.20
N PHE A 124 3.35 6.12 9.89
CA PHE A 124 2.48 6.79 8.91
C PHE A 124 1.03 6.37 9.07
N TYR A 125 0.79 5.07 9.16
CA TYR A 125 -0.58 4.57 9.31
C TYR A 125 -1.20 4.99 10.62
N LYS A 126 -0.42 5.04 11.70
CA LYS A 126 -0.91 5.57 12.99
C LYS A 126 -1.35 7.02 12.87
N LYS A 127 -0.59 7.83 12.17
CA LYS A 127 -0.98 9.23 11.89
C LYS A 127 -2.29 9.32 11.10
N MET A 128 -2.54 8.35 10.23
CA MET A 128 -3.75 8.30 9.41
C MET A 128 -4.95 7.71 10.14
N GLY A 129 -4.80 7.36 11.42
CA GLY A 129 -5.90 6.87 12.24
C GLY A 129 -6.01 5.36 12.36
N TYR A 130 -4.98 4.63 11.92
CA TYR A 130 -4.91 3.17 12.06
C TYR A 130 -4.14 2.81 13.33
N ASP A 131 -4.45 1.66 13.91
CA ASP A 131 -3.70 1.11 15.03
C ASP A 131 -3.67 -0.41 14.92
N PHE A 132 -2.86 -1.06 15.74
CA PHE A 132 -2.72 -2.51 15.71
C PHE A 132 -4.07 -3.19 15.90
N LYS A 133 -4.33 -4.21 15.07
CA LYS A 133 -5.56 -4.99 15.14
C LYS A 133 -5.72 -5.58 16.54
N ASP A 134 -6.86 -5.31 17.17
CA ASP A 134 -7.17 -5.72 18.55
C ASP A 134 -6.11 -5.29 19.58
N GLY A 135 -5.36 -4.22 19.27
CA GLY A 135 -4.29 -3.71 20.13
C GLY A 135 -3.05 -4.61 20.19
N LYS A 136 -2.94 -5.58 19.28
CA LYS A 136 -1.86 -6.58 19.31
C LYS A 136 -0.79 -6.31 18.26
N MET A 137 0.46 -6.23 18.70
CA MET A 137 1.62 -6.08 17.82
C MET A 137 2.08 -7.45 17.29
N ILE A 138 1.25 -8.06 16.44
CA ILE A 138 1.58 -9.37 15.85
C ILE A 138 2.27 -9.15 14.52
N PHE A 139 3.51 -9.66 14.40
CA PHE A 139 4.31 -9.56 13.20
C PHE A 139 4.31 -10.90 12.47
N GLU A 140 3.70 -10.95 11.29
CA GLU A 140 3.61 -12.15 10.46
C GLU A 140 3.86 -11.80 9.00
N ASP A 141 4.59 -12.66 8.30
CA ASP A 141 4.88 -12.51 6.86
C ASP A 141 5.46 -11.14 6.50
N GLY A 142 6.28 -10.58 7.40
CA GLY A 142 6.96 -9.31 7.17
C GLY A 142 6.13 -8.07 7.46
N SER A 143 4.93 -8.21 8.03
CA SER A 143 4.08 -7.05 8.31
C SER A 143 3.34 -7.15 9.64
N PHE A 144 2.97 -5.96 10.15
CA PHE A 144 2.02 -5.83 11.25
C PHE A 144 0.63 -5.58 10.66
N LEU A 145 -0.40 -6.21 11.19
CA LEU A 145 -1.76 -5.93 10.75
C LEU A 145 -2.35 -4.78 11.57
N LEU A 146 -2.67 -3.69 10.91
CA LEU A 146 -3.31 -2.53 11.52
C LEU A 146 -4.75 -2.41 11.04
N GLU A 147 -5.58 -1.71 11.80
CA GLU A 147 -6.99 -1.51 11.47
C GLU A 147 -7.43 -0.08 11.76
N LYS A 148 -8.44 0.35 11.02
CA LYS A 148 -9.20 1.57 11.31
C LYS A 148 -10.66 1.15 11.47
N ILE A 149 -11.20 1.35 12.66
CA ILE A 149 -12.59 1.06 12.96
C ILE A 149 -13.38 2.34 12.77
N LYS A 150 -14.42 2.27 11.96
CA LYS A 150 -15.24 3.43 11.60
C LYS A 150 -16.53 3.48 12.41
#